data_1f1704417b5a4b141917444d5645ca0a
#
_entry.id   1f1704417b5a4b141917444d5645ca0a
#
_cell.length_a   1.000
_cell.length_b   1.000
_cell.length_c   1.000
_cell.angle_alpha   90.00
_cell.angle_beta   90.00
_cell.angle_gamma   90.00
#
_symmetry.space_group_name_H-M   'P 1'
#
loop_
_entity.id
_entity.type
_entity.pdbx_description
1 polymer ?
#
loop_
_entity_poly.entity_id
_entity_poly.type
_entity_poly.pdbx_seq_one_letter_code
_entity_poly.pdbx_strand_id
1 'polypeptide(L)'
;HMVFSKILFVGLGGAGQRHLRILHDLLPNAELLAYRKLKKTPLLNSNFTVDHGTSLENKYNLTLFDSLDKAFEEEPDLIVISTPSSLHMDTMIEAAKRGINVFVEKPVSHNLDNFDEFRSLVKEKNLAFFVSLQRRFHPLIKKAKNIIDSGSLGKIISAKFDVASYVPFWHKYEDFH
;
A
#
# COMPACT_ATOMS: atom_id res chain seq x y z
N HIS A 1 -16.61 -13.07 -3.55
CA HIS A 1 -15.64 -12.01 -3.83
C HIS A 1 -15.82 -10.93 -2.76
N MET A 2 -14.73 -10.56 -2.10
CA MET A 2 -14.74 -9.42 -1.18
C MET A 2 -14.79 -8.15 -2.04
N VAL A 3 -15.78 -7.30 -1.83
CA VAL A 3 -15.92 -6.02 -2.53
C VAL A 3 -15.67 -4.92 -1.49
N PHE A 4 -14.70 -4.06 -1.76
CA PHE A 4 -14.43 -2.90 -0.92
C PHE A 4 -15.18 -1.69 -1.45
N SER A 5 -15.92 -1.02 -0.59
CA SER A 5 -16.79 0.11 -0.91
C SER A 5 -16.30 1.45 -0.34
N LYS A 6 -15.50 1.41 0.73
CA LYS A 6 -14.93 2.59 1.37
C LYS A 6 -13.48 2.34 1.75
N ILE A 7 -12.56 3.09 1.14
CA ILE A 7 -11.13 2.84 1.22
C ILE A 7 -10.42 4.04 1.84
N LEU A 8 -9.72 3.82 2.94
CA LEU A 8 -8.90 4.83 3.60
C LEU A 8 -7.42 4.71 3.18
N PHE A 9 -6.87 5.78 2.63
CA PHE A 9 -5.44 5.90 2.32
C PHE A 9 -4.70 6.62 3.44
N VAL A 10 -3.65 5.98 3.97
CA VAL A 10 -2.73 6.55 4.96
C VAL A 10 -1.34 6.65 4.36
N GLY A 11 -0.96 7.88 4.01
CA GLY A 11 0.23 8.18 3.21
C GLY A 11 -0.10 8.31 1.72
N LEU A 12 0.16 9.50 1.17
CA LEU A 12 -0.06 9.85 -0.25
C LEU A 12 1.22 10.35 -0.93
N GLY A 13 2.36 9.72 -0.61
CA GLY A 13 3.59 9.83 -1.38
C GLY A 13 3.49 9.07 -2.71
N GLY A 14 4.59 8.89 -3.43
CA GLY A 14 4.60 8.22 -4.73
C GLY A 14 3.93 6.85 -4.77
N ALA A 15 4.18 6.00 -3.75
CA ALA A 15 3.55 4.69 -3.63
C ALA A 15 2.05 4.81 -3.35
N GLY A 16 1.65 5.66 -2.40
CA GLY A 16 0.26 5.85 -2.03
C GLY A 16 -0.59 6.37 -3.18
N GLN A 17 -0.09 7.35 -3.94
CA GLN A 17 -0.78 7.86 -5.12
C GLN A 17 -0.86 6.84 -6.26
N ARG A 18 0.13 5.95 -6.39
CA ARG A 18 0.04 4.83 -7.33
C ARG A 18 -1.10 3.88 -6.95
N HIS A 19 -1.22 3.51 -5.67
CA HIS A 19 -2.32 2.68 -5.19
C HIS A 19 -3.67 3.36 -5.32
N LEU A 20 -3.75 4.66 -4.98
CA LEU A 20 -4.95 5.46 -5.15
C LEU A 20 -5.46 5.44 -6.60
N ARG A 21 -4.57 5.71 -7.57
CA ARG A 21 -4.92 5.68 -9.00
C ARG A 21 -5.44 4.31 -9.44
N ILE A 22 -4.74 3.23 -9.05
CA ILE A 22 -5.11 1.87 -9.43
C ILE A 22 -6.46 1.48 -8.82
N LEU A 23 -6.69 1.78 -7.54
CA LEU A 23 -7.94 1.44 -6.85
C LEU A 23 -9.11 2.27 -7.34
N HIS A 24 -8.90 3.56 -7.65
CA HIS A 24 -9.91 4.41 -8.29
C HIS A 24 -10.37 3.82 -9.63
N ASP A 25 -9.44 3.32 -10.45
CA ASP A 25 -9.77 2.73 -11.75
C ASP A 25 -10.45 1.34 -11.62
N LEU A 26 -10.02 0.54 -10.63
CA LEU A 26 -10.56 -0.81 -10.40
C LEU A 26 -11.91 -0.81 -9.68
N LEU A 27 -12.15 0.18 -8.82
CA LEU A 27 -13.32 0.30 -7.96
C LEU A 27 -13.97 1.68 -8.12
N PRO A 28 -14.54 2.01 -9.29
CA PRO A 28 -15.00 3.36 -9.61
C PRO A 28 -16.16 3.85 -8.74
N ASN A 29 -16.83 2.95 -8.02
CA ASN A 29 -17.92 3.28 -7.12
C ASN A 29 -17.50 3.31 -5.64
N ALA A 30 -16.22 3.06 -5.33
CA ALA A 30 -15.74 3.11 -3.96
C ALA A 30 -15.57 4.55 -3.49
N GLU A 31 -15.97 4.82 -2.26
CA GLU A 31 -15.67 6.07 -1.57
C GLU A 31 -14.19 6.07 -1.16
N LEU A 32 -13.47 7.14 -1.53
CA LEU A 32 -12.04 7.26 -1.27
C LEU A 32 -11.78 8.31 -0.20
N LEU A 33 -11.21 7.87 0.89
CA LEU A 33 -10.83 8.68 2.04
C LEU A 33 -9.32 8.73 2.16
N ALA A 34 -8.77 9.81 2.72
CA ALA A 34 -7.35 9.85 3.03
C ALA A 34 -7.05 10.64 4.31
N TYR A 35 -6.12 10.12 5.08
CA TYR A 35 -5.49 10.84 6.17
C TYR A 35 -4.16 11.45 5.72
N ARG A 36 -3.97 12.75 5.97
CA ARG A 36 -2.75 13.50 5.63
C ARG A 36 -2.33 14.38 6.79
N LYS A 37 -1.26 14.00 7.47
CA LYS A 37 -0.65 14.82 8.54
C LYS A 37 -0.02 16.10 7.98
N LEU A 38 0.63 15.99 6.83
CA LEU A 38 1.27 17.11 6.13
C LEU A 38 0.54 17.36 4.81
N LYS A 39 -0.14 18.50 4.67
CA LYS A 39 -0.96 18.86 3.49
C LYS A 39 -0.17 19.16 2.21
N LYS A 40 1.08 18.68 2.06
CA LYS A 40 2.03 19.19 1.06
C LYS A 40 2.43 18.21 -0.04
N THR A 41 1.87 17.00 -0.13
CA THR A 41 2.22 16.13 -1.25
C THR A 41 1.53 16.61 -2.51
N PRO A 42 2.27 17.00 -3.57
CA PRO A 42 1.67 17.41 -4.84
C PRO A 42 0.98 16.21 -5.51
N LEU A 43 0.06 16.49 -6.42
CA LEU A 43 -0.46 15.46 -7.31
C LEU A 43 0.68 14.98 -8.23
N LEU A 44 0.86 13.66 -8.31
CA LEU A 44 1.90 13.04 -9.13
C LEU A 44 1.29 12.30 -10.32
N ASN A 45 1.89 12.51 -11.48
CA ASN A 45 1.65 11.70 -12.67
C ASN A 45 2.19 10.26 -12.50
N SER A 46 1.85 9.38 -13.44
CA SER A 46 2.32 7.98 -13.43
C SER A 46 3.85 7.84 -13.52
N ASN A 47 4.55 8.85 -14.03
CA ASN A 47 6.01 8.93 -14.15
C ASN A 47 6.66 9.70 -12.99
N PHE A 48 5.92 9.96 -11.89
CA PHE A 48 6.35 10.70 -10.70
C PHE A 48 6.72 12.18 -10.93
N THR A 49 6.30 12.77 -12.04
CA THR A 49 6.35 14.23 -12.20
C THR A 49 5.15 14.89 -11.54
N VAL A 50 5.34 16.13 -11.08
CA VAL A 50 4.24 16.91 -10.47
C VAL A 50 3.23 17.30 -11.53
N ASP A 51 1.95 17.08 -11.23
CA ASP A 51 0.81 17.57 -12.01
C ASP A 51 0.28 18.85 -11.35
N HIS A 52 0.37 19.97 -12.06
CA HIS A 52 -0.09 21.28 -11.57
C HIS A 52 -1.51 21.62 -12.01
N GLY A 53 -2.17 20.75 -12.77
CA GLY A 53 -3.48 21.04 -13.40
C GLY A 53 -4.66 20.95 -12.43
N THR A 54 -4.52 20.17 -11.35
CA THR A 54 -5.59 19.98 -10.37
C THR A 54 -5.02 19.48 -9.04
N SER A 55 -5.86 19.33 -8.02
CA SER A 55 -5.48 18.70 -6.74
C SER A 55 -5.79 17.20 -6.73
N LEU A 56 -5.19 16.47 -5.77
CA LEU A 56 -5.52 15.07 -5.50
C LEU A 56 -7.01 14.90 -5.19
N GLU A 57 -7.53 15.80 -4.37
CA GLU A 57 -8.92 15.80 -3.92
C GLU A 57 -9.88 15.89 -5.09
N ASN A 58 -9.63 16.85 -5.98
CA ASN A 58 -10.50 17.06 -7.13
C ASN A 58 -10.39 15.95 -8.18
N LYS A 59 -9.15 15.43 -8.41
CA LYS A 59 -8.92 14.40 -9.41
C LYS A 59 -9.58 13.07 -9.08
N TYR A 60 -9.58 12.69 -7.80
CA TYR A 60 -10.04 11.37 -7.35
C TYR A 60 -11.31 11.44 -6.49
N ASN A 61 -11.95 12.60 -6.40
CA ASN A 61 -13.08 12.83 -5.48
C ASN A 61 -12.77 12.33 -4.06
N LEU A 62 -11.59 12.72 -3.53
CA LEU A 62 -10.99 12.20 -2.32
C LEU A 62 -11.39 13.05 -1.12
N THR A 63 -11.98 12.43 -0.10
CA THR A 63 -12.29 13.10 1.17
C THR A 63 -11.06 13.07 2.07
N LEU A 64 -10.60 14.24 2.51
CA LEU A 64 -9.40 14.37 3.35
C LEU A 64 -9.73 14.57 4.82
N PHE A 65 -8.95 13.91 5.67
CA PHE A 65 -8.97 14.04 7.12
C PHE A 65 -7.62 14.53 7.65
N ASP A 66 -7.66 15.38 8.66
CA ASP A 66 -6.51 15.88 9.42
C ASP A 66 -6.23 15.04 10.68
N SER A 67 -7.17 14.16 11.05
CA SER A 67 -7.07 13.20 12.13
C SER A 67 -7.34 11.78 11.62
N LEU A 68 -6.50 10.83 12.02
CA LEU A 68 -6.68 9.42 11.69
C LEU A 68 -7.91 8.84 12.39
N ASP A 69 -8.20 9.29 13.62
CA ASP A 69 -9.39 8.86 14.37
C ASP A 69 -10.68 9.27 13.64
N LYS A 70 -10.76 10.52 13.18
CA LYS A 70 -11.91 10.97 12.38
C LYS A 70 -12.06 10.17 11.07
N ALA A 71 -10.94 9.81 10.44
CA ALA A 71 -10.99 8.98 9.25
C ALA A 71 -11.47 7.55 9.56
N PHE A 72 -11.18 7.02 10.73
CA PHE A 72 -11.70 5.72 11.19
C PHE A 72 -13.18 5.78 11.59
N GLU A 73 -13.68 6.92 12.05
CA GLU A 73 -15.12 7.13 12.35
C GLU A 73 -16.01 6.98 11.10
N GLU A 74 -15.42 7.14 9.91
CA GLU A 74 -16.10 6.87 8.64
C GLU A 74 -16.26 5.36 8.32
N GLU A 75 -15.78 4.48 9.18
CA GLU A 75 -15.89 3.02 9.06
C GLU A 75 -15.40 2.47 7.69
N PRO A 76 -14.16 2.76 7.26
CA PRO A 76 -13.64 2.18 6.03
C PRO A 76 -13.56 0.66 6.12
N ASP A 77 -13.79 -0.03 5.01
CA ASP A 77 -13.70 -1.49 4.94
C ASP A 77 -12.31 -1.99 4.50
N LEU A 78 -11.49 -1.09 3.96
CA LEU A 78 -10.07 -1.33 3.62
C LEU A 78 -9.22 -0.10 3.99
N ILE A 79 -8.05 -0.35 4.57
CA ILE A 79 -7.01 0.67 4.74
C ILE A 79 -5.81 0.35 3.85
N VAL A 80 -5.29 1.36 3.16
CA VAL A 80 -4.07 1.28 2.34
C VAL A 80 -2.99 2.12 3.00
N ILE A 81 -1.96 1.47 3.55
CA ILE A 81 -0.89 2.10 4.33
C ILE A 81 0.38 2.19 3.49
N SER A 82 0.84 3.42 3.25
CA SER A 82 2.05 3.74 2.48
C SER A 82 2.88 4.86 3.10
N THR A 83 2.87 4.95 4.41
CA THR A 83 3.71 5.81 5.24
C THR A 83 5.15 5.27 5.34
N PRO A 84 6.07 5.94 6.03
CA PRO A 84 7.32 5.34 6.45
C PRO A 84 7.09 4.05 7.27
N SER A 85 7.93 3.03 7.08
CA SER A 85 7.74 1.69 7.65
C SER A 85 7.69 1.65 9.19
N SER A 86 8.27 2.65 9.85
CA SER A 86 8.19 2.82 11.31
C SER A 86 6.79 3.13 11.83
N LEU A 87 5.88 3.60 10.97
CA LEU A 87 4.50 3.94 11.33
C LEU A 87 3.49 2.86 10.91
N HIS A 88 3.94 1.81 10.23
CA HIS A 88 3.04 0.78 9.70
C HIS A 88 2.34 0.00 10.80
N MET A 89 3.10 -0.52 11.77
CA MET A 89 2.58 -1.46 12.76
C MET A 89 1.48 -0.84 13.62
N ASP A 90 1.70 0.35 14.15
CA ASP A 90 0.69 1.04 14.97
C ASP A 90 -0.60 1.29 14.18
N THR A 91 -0.47 1.75 12.93
CA THR A 91 -1.62 1.99 12.05
C THR A 91 -2.36 0.68 11.71
N MET A 92 -1.64 -0.41 11.46
CA MET A 92 -2.22 -1.73 11.17
C MET A 92 -2.99 -2.28 12.37
N ILE A 93 -2.44 -2.16 13.58
CA ILE A 93 -3.08 -2.62 14.82
C ILE A 93 -4.37 -1.83 15.07
N GLU A 94 -4.34 -0.50 14.94
CA GLU A 94 -5.51 0.34 15.12
C GLU A 94 -6.63 0.04 14.10
N ALA A 95 -6.26 -0.23 12.85
CA ALA A 95 -7.20 -0.69 11.84
C ALA A 95 -7.78 -2.07 12.18
N ALA A 96 -6.93 -3.03 12.55
CA ALA A 96 -7.36 -4.38 12.89
C ALA A 96 -8.27 -4.42 14.13
N LYS A 97 -8.02 -3.60 15.16
CA LYS A 97 -8.91 -3.44 16.32
C LYS A 97 -10.33 -3.00 15.92
N ARG A 98 -10.44 -2.22 14.85
CA ARG A 98 -11.72 -1.74 14.30
C ARG A 98 -12.35 -2.69 13.26
N GLY A 99 -11.70 -3.83 12.96
CA GLY A 99 -12.22 -4.80 12.00
C GLY A 99 -11.99 -4.40 10.54
N ILE A 100 -11.04 -3.50 10.27
CA ILE A 100 -10.72 -3.00 8.93
C ILE A 100 -9.69 -3.91 8.28
N ASN A 101 -9.92 -4.30 7.02
CA ASN A 101 -8.95 -5.04 6.22
C ASN A 101 -7.73 -4.18 5.89
N VAL A 102 -6.56 -4.80 5.79
CA VAL A 102 -5.29 -4.07 5.69
C VAL A 102 -4.52 -4.42 4.43
N PHE A 103 -4.17 -3.40 3.67
CA PHE A 103 -3.13 -3.44 2.63
C PHE A 103 -1.99 -2.51 3.04
N VAL A 104 -0.76 -3.03 3.14
CA VAL A 104 0.41 -2.25 3.58
C VAL A 104 1.56 -2.35 2.59
N GLU A 105 2.28 -1.23 2.41
CA GLU A 105 3.54 -1.23 1.64
C GLU A 105 4.64 -2.02 2.36
N LYS A 106 5.56 -2.52 1.56
CA LYS A 106 6.76 -3.20 2.03
C LYS A 106 7.79 -2.19 2.57
N PRO A 107 8.62 -2.56 3.57
CA PRO A 107 8.45 -3.72 4.44
C PRO A 107 7.23 -3.56 5.35
N VAL A 108 6.68 -4.65 5.82
CA VAL A 108 5.48 -4.64 6.68
C VAL A 108 5.68 -3.82 7.97
N SER A 109 6.89 -3.83 8.49
CA SER A 109 7.35 -3.00 9.61
C SER A 109 8.87 -2.85 9.56
N HIS A 110 9.43 -1.96 10.38
CA HIS A 110 10.88 -1.79 10.56
C HIS A 110 11.46 -2.73 11.63
N ASN A 111 10.61 -3.34 12.45
CA ASN A 111 10.95 -4.35 13.46
C ASN A 111 9.80 -5.37 13.58
N LEU A 112 9.91 -6.32 14.52
CA LEU A 112 8.88 -7.33 14.77
C LEU A 112 8.03 -7.04 16.01
N ASP A 113 8.20 -5.89 16.65
CA ASP A 113 7.44 -5.52 17.84
C ASP A 113 5.94 -5.47 17.50
N ASN A 114 5.13 -6.01 18.41
CA ASN A 114 3.66 -6.07 18.29
C ASN A 114 3.12 -6.87 17.07
N PHE A 115 4.00 -7.57 16.33
CA PHE A 115 3.55 -8.35 15.17
C PHE A 115 2.62 -9.50 15.57
N ASP A 116 2.86 -10.15 16.72
CA ASP A 116 2.00 -11.23 17.21
C ASP A 116 0.63 -10.70 17.66
N GLU A 117 0.55 -9.49 18.25
CA GLU A 117 -0.74 -8.83 18.54
C GLU A 117 -1.52 -8.62 17.25
N PHE A 118 -0.88 -8.01 16.25
CA PHE A 118 -1.52 -7.77 14.95
C PHE A 118 -2.01 -9.07 14.29
N ARG A 119 -1.15 -10.11 14.27
CA ARG A 119 -1.49 -11.43 13.72
C ARG A 119 -2.70 -12.05 14.40
N SER A 120 -2.79 -11.91 15.73
CA SER A 120 -3.89 -12.42 16.53
C SER A 120 -5.19 -11.70 16.19
N LEU A 121 -5.18 -10.37 16.08
CA LEU A 121 -6.34 -9.58 15.68
C LEU A 121 -6.84 -9.92 14.28
N VAL A 122 -5.92 -10.07 13.31
CA VAL A 122 -6.27 -10.46 11.93
C VAL A 122 -6.96 -11.83 11.91
N LYS A 123 -6.45 -12.79 12.69
CA LYS A 123 -7.03 -14.14 12.79
C LYS A 123 -8.38 -14.13 13.50
N GLU A 124 -8.48 -13.46 14.65
CA GLU A 124 -9.69 -13.39 15.47
C GLU A 124 -10.85 -12.76 14.71
N LYS A 125 -10.57 -11.66 14.01
CA LYS A 125 -11.60 -10.90 13.28
C LYS A 125 -11.76 -11.35 11.83
N ASN A 126 -11.03 -12.39 11.40
CA ASN A 126 -11.06 -12.93 10.03
C ASN A 126 -10.80 -11.85 8.96
N LEU A 127 -9.82 -10.98 9.19
CA LEU A 127 -9.50 -9.89 8.29
C LEU A 127 -8.63 -10.33 7.12
N ALA A 128 -8.82 -9.68 5.97
CA ALA A 128 -7.87 -9.77 4.87
C ALA A 128 -6.65 -8.90 5.16
N PHE A 129 -5.47 -9.49 5.01
CA PHE A 129 -4.18 -8.80 5.18
C PHE A 129 -3.29 -9.03 3.96
N PHE A 130 -2.84 -7.95 3.34
CA PHE A 130 -1.98 -7.97 2.16
C PHE A 130 -0.77 -7.08 2.34
N VAL A 131 0.40 -7.61 1.98
CA VAL A 131 1.65 -6.83 1.84
C VAL A 131 1.92 -6.58 0.37
N SER A 132 2.27 -5.35 0.02
CA SER A 132 2.57 -4.91 -1.36
C SER A 132 3.86 -5.55 -1.90
N LEU A 133 3.84 -6.85 -2.14
CA LEU A 133 4.91 -7.61 -2.78
C LEU A 133 4.65 -7.74 -4.29
N GLN A 134 4.47 -6.62 -4.96
CA GLN A 134 3.99 -6.53 -6.34
C GLN A 134 4.82 -7.32 -7.36
N ARG A 135 6.12 -7.52 -7.12
CA ARG A 135 6.99 -8.31 -8.01
C ARG A 135 6.57 -9.77 -8.13
N ARG A 136 5.87 -10.31 -7.11
CA ARG A 136 5.32 -11.69 -7.17
C ARG A 136 4.34 -11.89 -8.33
N PHE A 137 3.72 -10.82 -8.80
CA PHE A 137 2.74 -10.83 -9.89
C PHE A 137 3.37 -10.56 -11.26
N HIS A 138 4.67 -10.22 -11.31
CA HIS A 138 5.36 -9.95 -12.57
C HIS A 138 5.40 -11.21 -13.45
N PRO A 139 5.05 -11.12 -14.75
CA PRO A 139 4.98 -12.29 -15.64
C PRO A 139 6.24 -13.14 -15.64
N LEU A 140 7.43 -12.52 -15.67
CA LEU A 140 8.71 -13.25 -15.65
C LEU A 140 8.95 -13.97 -14.32
N ILE A 141 8.55 -13.40 -13.18
CA ILE A 141 8.67 -14.07 -11.87
C ILE A 141 7.70 -15.24 -11.78
N LYS A 142 6.48 -15.10 -12.29
CA LYS A 142 5.53 -16.22 -12.41
C LYS A 142 6.08 -17.32 -13.31
N LYS A 143 6.69 -16.97 -14.46
CA LYS A 143 7.33 -17.93 -15.35
C LYS A 143 8.48 -18.68 -14.67
N ALA A 144 9.37 -17.95 -13.97
CA ALA A 144 10.47 -18.55 -13.22
C ALA A 144 9.93 -19.52 -12.14
N LYS A 145 8.90 -19.11 -11.38
CA LYS A 145 8.25 -19.99 -10.42
C LYS A 145 7.69 -21.26 -11.07
N ASN A 146 6.99 -21.16 -12.18
CA ASN A 146 6.45 -22.31 -12.90
C ASN A 146 7.53 -23.29 -13.36
N ILE A 147 8.69 -22.77 -13.82
CA ILE A 147 9.83 -23.61 -14.23
C ILE A 147 10.40 -24.37 -13.00
N ILE A 148 10.52 -23.69 -11.86
CA ILE A 148 10.98 -24.30 -10.61
C ILE A 148 9.99 -25.39 -10.16
N ASP A 149 8.69 -25.04 -10.09
CA ASP A 149 7.63 -25.93 -9.62
C ASP A 149 7.43 -27.16 -10.52
N SER A 150 7.74 -27.05 -11.82
CA SER A 150 7.68 -28.18 -12.76
C SER A 150 8.75 -29.24 -12.52
N GLY A 151 9.75 -28.96 -11.69
CA GLY A 151 10.86 -29.86 -11.43
C GLY A 151 11.84 -30.01 -12.58
N SER A 152 11.67 -29.29 -13.70
CA SER A 152 12.55 -29.39 -14.90
C SER A 152 14.01 -29.03 -14.64
N LEU A 153 14.28 -28.25 -13.57
CA LEU A 153 15.62 -27.90 -13.14
C LEU A 153 16.20 -28.87 -12.10
N GLY A 154 15.44 -29.92 -11.73
CA GLY A 154 15.81 -30.80 -10.62
C GLY A 154 15.83 -30.07 -9.27
N LYS A 155 16.64 -30.59 -8.34
CA LYS A 155 16.80 -29.97 -7.01
C LYS A 155 17.55 -28.64 -7.12
N ILE A 156 16.90 -27.53 -6.72
CA ILE A 156 17.54 -26.21 -6.66
C ILE A 156 18.59 -26.22 -5.53
N ILE A 157 19.85 -25.95 -5.88
CA ILE A 157 20.97 -25.90 -4.95
C ILE A 157 21.25 -24.45 -4.54
N SER A 158 21.19 -23.52 -5.49
CA SER A 158 21.35 -22.09 -5.23
C SER A 158 20.58 -21.25 -6.24
N ALA A 159 20.29 -20.01 -5.86
CA ALA A 159 19.71 -19.02 -6.75
C ALA A 159 20.34 -17.65 -6.47
N LYS A 160 20.61 -16.87 -7.53
CA LYS A 160 21.09 -15.50 -7.44
C LYS A 160 20.09 -14.57 -8.11
N PHE A 161 19.68 -13.52 -7.39
CA PHE A 161 18.79 -12.49 -7.90
C PHE A 161 19.47 -11.13 -7.75
N ASP A 162 19.73 -10.47 -8.87
CA ASP A 162 20.28 -9.11 -8.88
C ASP A 162 19.17 -8.13 -9.26
N VAL A 163 18.97 -7.12 -8.42
CA VAL A 163 18.03 -6.05 -8.68
C VAL A 163 18.70 -4.72 -8.37
N ALA A 164 18.85 -3.89 -9.38
CA ALA A 164 19.34 -2.54 -9.23
C ALA A 164 18.29 -1.52 -9.67
N SER A 165 18.23 -0.38 -9.01
CA SER A 165 17.41 0.76 -9.41
C SER A 165 18.13 2.06 -9.10
N TYR A 166 17.93 3.06 -9.96
CA TYR A 166 18.51 4.38 -9.78
C TYR A 166 17.54 5.25 -8.96
N VAL A 167 17.87 5.49 -7.70
CA VAL A 167 17.00 6.17 -6.72
C VAL A 167 16.44 7.51 -7.22
N PRO A 168 17.23 8.41 -7.87
CA PRO A 168 16.71 9.69 -8.36
C PRO A 168 15.52 9.58 -9.32
N PHE A 169 15.31 8.46 -10.00
CA PHE A 169 14.12 8.27 -10.84
C PHE A 169 12.81 8.10 -10.06
N TRP A 170 12.90 7.66 -8.81
CA TRP A 170 11.75 7.37 -7.96
C TRP A 170 11.33 8.55 -7.08
N HIS A 171 12.27 9.51 -6.86
CA HIS A 171 12.11 10.62 -5.93
C HIS A 171 12.34 11.97 -6.61
N LYS A 172 11.86 12.13 -7.84
CA LYS A 172 12.03 13.37 -8.63
C LYS A 172 11.45 14.63 -7.99
N TYR A 173 10.53 14.46 -7.03
CA TYR A 173 9.81 15.54 -6.34
C TYR A 173 10.27 15.72 -4.88
N GLU A 174 11.23 14.94 -4.43
CA GLU A 174 11.77 14.96 -3.06
C GLU A 174 13.27 15.24 -3.09
N ASP A 175 13.75 15.99 -2.09
CA ASP A 175 15.16 16.04 -1.73
C ASP A 175 15.46 14.85 -0.80
N PHE A 176 16.29 13.93 -1.26
CA PHE A 176 16.64 12.69 -0.56
C PHE A 176 18.11 12.64 -0.12
N HIS A 177 18.80 13.81 -0.10
CA HIS A 177 20.18 13.97 0.38
C HIS A 177 20.23 14.24 1.89
#